data_92361ae33b5b7d8060893df7bd45fa94
#
_entry.id   92361ae33b5b7d8060893df7bd45fa94
#
_cell.length_a   1.000
_cell.length_b   1.000
_cell.length_c   1.000
_cell.angle_alpha   90.00
_cell.angle_beta   90.00
_cell.angle_gamma   90.00
#
_symmetry.space_group_name_H-M   'P 1'
#
loop_
_entity.id
_entity.type
_entity.pdbx_description
1 polymer ?
#
loop_
_entity_poly.entity_id
_entity_poly.type
_entity_poly.pdbx_seq_one_letter_code
_entity_poly.pdbx_strand_id
1 'polypeptide(L)'
;MRLVLFDIDGTLITDGGAARAAYGAALEATYGYRGDLRRYDFSGRTDPQITHMVLRDAGLSPREIDGCMNALWTVYLEHLAMNAPGRVRALPGIAELLDALAADDRVTLALLTGNIEPGARLKLAGADLNRYFSFGAFGSDSAKREELPPIAVARAAAATGIDFRARDVVIVGDSIYDVRCGVPHDATTIAIASGKTPAALLRAENPHHFFESAEELDALLAAIRG
;
A
#
# COMPACT_ATOMS: atom_id res chain seq x y z
N MET A 1 15.38 -7.65 16.13
CA MET A 1 14.98 -7.74 14.72
C MET A 1 13.79 -6.83 14.50
N ARG A 2 13.69 -6.16 13.36
CA ARG A 2 12.54 -5.31 12.99
C ARG A 2 11.91 -5.85 11.72
N LEU A 3 10.60 -5.96 11.69
CA LEU A 3 9.80 -6.18 10.49
C LEU A 3 9.20 -4.84 10.06
N VAL A 4 9.62 -4.33 8.91
CA VAL A 4 9.16 -3.04 8.38
C VAL A 4 8.20 -3.28 7.23
N LEU A 5 6.95 -2.89 7.43
CA LEU A 5 5.84 -3.06 6.50
C LEU A 5 5.58 -1.73 5.79
N PHE A 6 5.83 -1.67 4.50
CA PHE A 6 5.64 -0.46 3.68
C PHE A 6 4.35 -0.51 2.87
N ASP A 7 3.58 0.58 2.93
CA ASP A 7 2.60 0.87 1.88
C ASP A 7 3.31 1.28 0.59
N ILE A 8 2.57 1.33 -0.52
CA ILE A 8 3.12 1.58 -1.86
C ILE A 8 2.76 2.99 -2.37
N ASP A 9 1.48 3.24 -2.60
CA ASP A 9 1.02 4.44 -3.31
C ASP A 9 1.02 5.68 -2.41
N GLY A 10 1.88 6.64 -2.68
CA GLY A 10 2.07 7.82 -1.83
C GLY A 10 3.11 7.63 -0.73
N THR A 11 3.59 6.39 -0.51
CA THR A 11 4.66 6.06 0.44
C THR A 11 5.97 5.75 -0.28
N LEU A 12 5.98 4.71 -1.09
CA LEU A 12 7.16 4.30 -1.88
C LEU A 12 7.22 4.96 -3.25
N ILE A 13 6.06 5.12 -3.89
CA ILE A 13 5.97 5.60 -5.28
C ILE A 13 4.87 6.62 -5.48
N THR A 14 5.00 7.36 -6.59
CA THR A 14 3.89 7.99 -7.29
C THR A 14 3.67 7.31 -8.64
N ASP A 15 2.42 7.08 -9.01
CA ASP A 15 2.04 6.44 -10.27
C ASP A 15 1.57 7.44 -11.35
N GLY A 16 1.60 8.75 -11.05
CA GLY A 16 1.15 9.79 -11.96
C GLY A 16 -0.30 9.62 -12.44
N GLY A 17 -1.14 8.91 -11.65
CA GLY A 17 -2.54 8.63 -11.96
C GLY A 17 -2.77 7.42 -12.90
N ALA A 18 -1.73 6.64 -13.19
CA ALA A 18 -1.81 5.48 -14.07
C ALA A 18 -2.79 4.41 -13.53
N ALA A 19 -2.72 4.12 -12.21
CA ALA A 19 -3.60 3.15 -11.59
C ALA A 19 -5.07 3.59 -11.63
N ARG A 20 -5.37 4.85 -11.32
CA ARG A 20 -6.75 5.36 -11.37
C ARG A 20 -7.33 5.33 -12.79
N ALA A 21 -6.52 5.64 -13.81
CA ALA A 21 -6.93 5.57 -15.21
C ALA A 21 -7.19 4.12 -15.64
N ALA A 22 -6.27 3.19 -15.32
CA ALA A 22 -6.43 1.77 -15.58
C ALA A 22 -7.68 1.19 -14.90
N TYR A 23 -7.91 1.61 -13.67
CA TYR A 23 -9.05 1.18 -12.87
C TYR A 23 -10.38 1.67 -13.48
N GLY A 24 -10.44 2.92 -13.95
CA GLY A 24 -11.61 3.46 -14.65
C GLY A 24 -11.94 2.69 -15.92
N ALA A 25 -10.93 2.38 -16.73
CA ALA A 25 -11.11 1.56 -17.93
C ALA A 25 -11.62 0.14 -17.59
N ALA A 26 -11.09 -0.47 -16.54
CA ALA A 26 -11.51 -1.79 -16.09
C ALA A 26 -12.96 -1.80 -15.58
N LEU A 27 -13.37 -0.79 -14.80
CA LEU A 27 -14.76 -0.63 -14.34
C LEU A 27 -15.74 -0.43 -15.51
N GLU A 28 -15.34 0.35 -16.52
CA GLU A 28 -16.15 0.54 -17.72
C GLU A 28 -16.30 -0.77 -18.50
N ALA A 29 -15.21 -1.47 -18.77
CA ALA A 29 -15.21 -2.71 -19.53
C ALA A 29 -15.97 -3.86 -18.82
N THR A 30 -15.88 -3.94 -17.48
CA THR A 30 -16.43 -5.07 -16.72
C THR A 30 -17.87 -4.84 -16.27
N TYR A 31 -18.18 -3.62 -15.83
CA TYR A 31 -19.48 -3.29 -15.22
C TYR A 31 -20.26 -2.21 -16.00
N GLY A 32 -19.71 -1.68 -17.10
CA GLY A 32 -20.30 -0.55 -17.81
C GLY A 32 -20.27 0.78 -17.02
N TYR A 33 -19.49 0.85 -15.94
CA TYR A 33 -19.42 2.04 -15.09
C TYR A 33 -18.59 3.14 -15.73
N ARG A 34 -19.19 4.33 -15.91
CA ARG A 34 -18.56 5.52 -16.52
C ARG A 34 -18.57 6.74 -15.61
N GLY A 35 -18.71 6.52 -14.29
CA GLY A 35 -18.72 7.60 -13.33
C GLY A 35 -17.36 8.23 -13.09
N ASP A 36 -17.37 9.43 -12.49
CA ASP A 36 -16.13 10.15 -12.16
C ASP A 36 -15.49 9.60 -10.90
N LEU A 37 -14.37 8.90 -11.04
CA LEU A 37 -13.62 8.32 -9.92
C LEU A 37 -12.92 9.36 -9.04
N ARG A 38 -12.83 10.63 -9.47
CA ARG A 38 -12.23 11.72 -8.65
C ARG A 38 -13.10 12.06 -7.44
N ARG A 39 -14.37 11.66 -7.45
CA ARG A 39 -15.31 11.81 -6.31
C ARG A 39 -14.96 10.92 -5.12
N TYR A 40 -14.10 9.92 -5.31
CA TYR A 40 -13.76 8.92 -4.29
C TYR A 40 -12.31 9.07 -3.84
N ASP A 41 -12.13 9.04 -2.52
CA ASP A 41 -10.81 8.92 -1.93
C ASP A 41 -10.39 7.44 -1.88
N PHE A 42 -9.29 7.12 -2.55
CA PHE A 42 -8.72 5.77 -2.59
C PHE A 42 -7.58 5.57 -1.57
N SER A 43 -7.12 6.67 -0.93
CA SER A 43 -5.96 6.64 -0.05
C SER A 43 -6.12 5.58 1.05
N GLY A 44 -5.15 4.70 1.16
CA GLY A 44 -5.08 3.66 2.18
C GLY A 44 -6.17 2.59 2.14
N ARG A 45 -7.05 2.59 1.14
CA ARG A 45 -8.08 1.56 0.97
C ARG A 45 -7.56 0.38 0.16
N THR A 46 -8.19 -0.77 0.33
CA THR A 46 -7.89 -1.94 -0.51
C THR A 46 -8.62 -1.85 -1.86
N ASP A 47 -8.04 -2.42 -2.91
CA ASP A 47 -8.66 -2.44 -4.24
C ASP A 47 -10.08 -3.07 -4.21
N PRO A 48 -10.32 -4.21 -3.51
CA PRO A 48 -11.68 -4.73 -3.35
C PRO A 48 -12.63 -3.76 -2.62
N GLN A 49 -12.16 -3.08 -1.57
CA GLN A 49 -12.96 -2.09 -0.84
C GLN A 49 -13.34 -0.91 -1.73
N ILE A 50 -12.41 -0.42 -2.55
CA ILE A 50 -12.66 0.64 -3.54
C ILE A 50 -13.71 0.19 -4.55
N THR A 51 -13.60 -1.05 -5.07
CA THR A 51 -14.55 -1.63 -6.01
C THR A 51 -15.95 -1.63 -5.44
N HIS A 52 -16.12 -2.17 -4.23
CA HIS A 52 -17.41 -2.19 -3.55
C HIS A 52 -17.94 -0.78 -3.29
N MET A 53 -17.10 0.16 -2.85
CA MET A 53 -17.50 1.54 -2.58
C MET A 53 -18.06 2.20 -3.84
N VAL A 54 -17.34 2.13 -4.95
CA VAL A 54 -17.71 2.78 -6.22
C VAL A 54 -18.95 2.14 -6.83
N LEU A 55 -19.01 0.82 -6.89
CA LEU A 55 -20.09 0.11 -7.61
C LEU A 55 -21.38 0.02 -6.78
N ARG A 56 -21.29 -0.02 -5.45
CA ARG A 56 -22.49 0.09 -4.60
C ARG A 56 -23.12 1.48 -4.67
N ASP A 57 -22.31 2.54 -4.75
CA ASP A 57 -22.81 3.90 -5.00
C ASP A 57 -23.46 4.02 -6.39
N ALA A 58 -23.05 3.19 -7.35
CA ALA A 58 -23.70 3.06 -8.65
C ALA A 58 -24.93 2.13 -8.66
N GLY A 59 -25.32 1.55 -7.51
CA GLY A 59 -26.54 0.76 -7.35
C GLY A 59 -26.37 -0.75 -7.54
N LEU A 60 -25.14 -1.28 -7.72
CA LEU A 60 -24.91 -2.71 -7.87
C LEU A 60 -24.94 -3.41 -6.50
N SER A 61 -25.51 -4.62 -6.46
CA SER A 61 -25.47 -5.46 -5.28
C SER A 61 -24.07 -6.09 -5.07
N PRO A 62 -23.73 -6.47 -3.82
CA PRO A 62 -22.46 -7.17 -3.55
C PRO A 62 -22.27 -8.42 -4.43
N ARG A 63 -23.33 -9.19 -4.68
CA ARG A 63 -23.28 -10.40 -5.50
C ARG A 63 -22.91 -10.12 -6.96
N GLU A 64 -23.45 -9.03 -7.54
CA GLU A 64 -23.09 -8.61 -8.89
C GLU A 64 -21.64 -8.15 -8.96
N ILE A 65 -21.18 -7.43 -7.93
CA ILE A 65 -19.80 -6.96 -7.84
C ILE A 65 -18.84 -8.15 -7.74
N ASP A 66 -19.07 -9.05 -6.79
CA ASP A 66 -18.20 -10.20 -6.54
C ASP A 66 -18.17 -11.17 -7.72
N GLY A 67 -19.31 -11.31 -8.42
CA GLY A 67 -19.43 -12.21 -9.56
C GLY A 67 -18.49 -11.88 -10.74
N CYS A 68 -18.08 -10.62 -10.89
CA CYS A 68 -17.20 -10.15 -11.97
C CYS A 68 -15.82 -9.66 -11.47
N MET A 69 -15.51 -9.82 -10.19
CA MET A 69 -14.28 -9.27 -9.60
C MET A 69 -13.00 -9.77 -10.29
N ASN A 70 -12.93 -11.06 -10.62
CA ASN A 70 -11.77 -11.62 -11.31
C ASN A 70 -11.61 -11.05 -12.73
N ALA A 71 -12.71 -10.81 -13.46
CA ALA A 71 -12.67 -10.18 -14.76
C ALA A 71 -12.20 -8.72 -14.66
N LEU A 72 -12.66 -7.99 -13.63
CA LEU A 72 -12.18 -6.65 -13.32
C LEU A 72 -10.65 -6.63 -13.15
N TRP A 73 -10.11 -7.54 -12.33
CA TRP A 73 -8.66 -7.58 -12.08
C TRP A 73 -7.87 -7.88 -13.35
N THR A 74 -8.35 -8.78 -14.20
CA THR A 74 -7.68 -9.08 -15.47
C THR A 74 -7.56 -7.81 -16.32
N VAL A 75 -8.67 -7.11 -16.56
CA VAL A 75 -8.69 -5.88 -17.37
C VAL A 75 -7.88 -4.76 -16.69
N TYR A 76 -7.99 -4.63 -15.35
CA TYR A 76 -7.21 -3.64 -14.60
C TYR A 76 -5.70 -3.83 -14.78
N LEU A 77 -5.22 -5.07 -14.67
CA LEU A 77 -3.79 -5.38 -14.81
C LEU A 77 -3.28 -5.14 -16.22
N GLU A 78 -4.07 -5.46 -17.25
CA GLU A 78 -3.74 -5.17 -18.65
C GLU A 78 -3.57 -3.66 -18.87
N HIS A 79 -4.54 -2.86 -18.42
CA HIS A 79 -4.48 -1.41 -18.53
C HIS A 79 -3.37 -0.80 -17.67
N LEU A 80 -3.12 -1.34 -16.47
CA LEU A 80 -2.04 -0.88 -15.62
C LEU A 80 -0.68 -1.14 -16.26
N ALA A 81 -0.46 -2.33 -16.82
CA ALA A 81 0.77 -2.67 -17.52
C ALA A 81 1.06 -1.75 -18.71
N MET A 82 0.01 -1.30 -19.41
CA MET A 82 0.15 -0.34 -20.50
C MET A 82 0.40 1.10 -20.02
N ASN A 83 -0.20 1.50 -18.92
CA ASN A 83 -0.21 2.89 -18.46
C ASN A 83 0.90 3.24 -17.47
N ALA A 84 1.44 2.26 -16.73
CA ALA A 84 2.46 2.47 -15.69
C ALA A 84 3.85 2.87 -16.24
N PRO A 85 4.33 2.32 -17.38
CA PRO A 85 5.65 2.65 -17.89
C PRO A 85 5.87 4.17 -18.05
N GLY A 86 6.96 4.67 -17.49
CA GLY A 86 7.34 6.09 -17.52
C GLY A 86 6.54 7.03 -16.62
N ARG A 87 5.47 6.53 -15.97
CA ARG A 87 4.66 7.32 -15.01
C ARG A 87 4.97 6.98 -13.57
N VAL A 88 5.27 5.71 -13.29
CA VAL A 88 5.64 5.26 -11.94
C VAL A 88 7.07 5.68 -11.62
N ARG A 89 7.26 6.30 -10.47
CA ARG A 89 8.57 6.74 -9.97
C ARG A 89 8.63 6.58 -8.46
N ALA A 90 9.81 6.23 -7.93
CA ALA A 90 10.07 6.28 -6.50
C ALA A 90 9.89 7.71 -5.99
N LEU A 91 9.37 7.86 -4.80
CA LEU A 91 9.32 9.15 -4.11
C LEU A 91 10.72 9.54 -3.59
N PRO A 92 10.99 10.86 -3.40
CA PRO A 92 12.29 11.34 -2.91
C PRO A 92 12.70 10.65 -1.60
N GLY A 93 13.96 10.28 -1.48
CA GLY A 93 14.55 9.63 -0.30
C GLY A 93 14.26 8.12 -0.16
N ILE A 94 13.33 7.57 -0.96
CA ILE A 94 12.92 6.16 -0.82
C ILE A 94 14.00 5.18 -1.24
N ALA A 95 14.73 5.45 -2.31
CA ALA A 95 15.79 4.53 -2.77
C ALA A 95 16.90 4.42 -1.71
N GLU A 96 17.34 5.56 -1.19
CA GLU A 96 18.36 5.65 -0.14
C GLU A 96 17.91 4.99 1.16
N LEU A 97 16.63 5.18 1.53
CA LEU A 97 16.04 4.54 2.71
C LEU A 97 16.02 3.02 2.56
N LEU A 98 15.55 2.50 1.43
CA LEU A 98 15.46 1.06 1.20
C LEU A 98 16.84 0.42 1.10
N ASP A 99 17.83 1.06 0.46
CA ASP A 99 19.20 0.59 0.41
C ASP A 99 19.81 0.49 1.81
N ALA A 100 19.62 1.52 2.65
CA ALA A 100 20.13 1.53 4.03
C ALA A 100 19.47 0.49 4.93
N LEU A 101 18.17 0.23 4.73
CA LEU A 101 17.43 -0.79 5.48
C LEU A 101 17.76 -2.21 4.99
N ALA A 102 17.91 -2.40 3.68
CA ALA A 102 18.28 -3.70 3.10
C ALA A 102 19.70 -4.13 3.46
N ALA A 103 20.60 -3.18 3.76
CA ALA A 103 21.95 -3.45 4.23
C ALA A 103 22.04 -3.78 5.74
N ASP A 104 20.94 -3.64 6.49
CA ASP A 104 20.90 -3.92 7.95
C ASP A 104 20.30 -5.30 8.20
N ASP A 105 21.15 -6.27 8.58
CA ASP A 105 20.75 -7.66 8.86
C ASP A 105 19.69 -7.79 9.99
N ARG A 106 19.43 -6.72 10.73
CA ARG A 106 18.39 -6.68 11.78
C ARG A 106 17.04 -6.26 11.24
N VAL A 107 16.92 -5.96 9.95
CA VAL A 107 15.69 -5.46 9.31
C VAL A 107 15.19 -6.47 8.28
N THR A 108 13.92 -6.74 8.32
CA THR A 108 13.18 -7.50 7.29
C THR A 108 12.19 -6.55 6.63
N LEU A 109 12.27 -6.41 5.31
CA LEU A 109 11.36 -5.56 4.52
C LEU A 109 10.20 -6.37 3.96
N ALA A 110 9.00 -5.86 4.10
CA ALA A 110 7.80 -6.45 3.50
C ALA A 110 6.79 -5.36 3.08
N LEU A 111 5.82 -5.74 2.28
CA LEU A 111 4.74 -4.87 1.85
C LEU A 111 3.51 -5.00 2.75
N LEU A 112 2.79 -3.88 2.92
CA LEU A 112 1.48 -3.83 3.53
C LEU A 112 0.62 -2.85 2.73
N THR A 113 -0.12 -3.35 1.75
CA THR A 113 -0.77 -2.47 0.78
C THR A 113 -2.20 -2.89 0.47
N GLY A 114 -3.04 -1.90 0.15
CA GLY A 114 -4.39 -2.14 -0.35
C GLY A 114 -4.45 -2.65 -1.79
N ASN A 115 -3.35 -2.60 -2.51
CA ASN A 115 -3.28 -3.13 -3.88
C ASN A 115 -3.47 -4.65 -3.92
N ILE A 116 -4.11 -5.18 -4.96
CA ILE A 116 -3.97 -6.61 -5.27
C ILE A 116 -2.50 -6.92 -5.62
N GLU A 117 -1.99 -8.09 -5.23
CA GLU A 117 -0.57 -8.40 -5.37
C GLU A 117 -0.02 -8.20 -6.79
N PRO A 118 -0.65 -8.69 -7.89
CA PRO A 118 -0.12 -8.44 -9.22
C PRO A 118 -0.04 -6.95 -9.58
N GLY A 119 -1.00 -6.14 -9.12
CA GLY A 119 -1.01 -4.69 -9.31
C GLY A 119 0.13 -4.00 -8.56
N ALA A 120 0.36 -4.41 -7.30
CA ALA A 120 1.49 -3.96 -6.49
C ALA A 120 2.84 -4.24 -7.19
N ARG A 121 3.01 -5.48 -7.69
CA ARG A 121 4.23 -5.90 -8.40
C ARG A 121 4.47 -5.11 -9.69
N LEU A 122 3.43 -4.85 -10.48
CA LEU A 122 3.51 -4.02 -11.69
C LEU A 122 3.94 -2.58 -11.37
N LYS A 123 3.37 -1.98 -10.33
CA LYS A 123 3.74 -0.64 -9.89
C LYS A 123 5.18 -0.58 -9.42
N LEU A 124 5.60 -1.47 -8.54
CA LEU A 124 6.98 -1.49 -8.01
C LEU A 124 8.02 -1.76 -9.11
N ALA A 125 7.68 -2.55 -10.14
CA ALA A 125 8.55 -2.77 -11.29
C ALA A 125 8.85 -1.48 -12.04
N GLY A 126 7.87 -0.56 -12.14
CA GLY A 126 8.05 0.74 -12.78
C GLY A 126 9.08 1.65 -12.11
N ALA A 127 9.37 1.42 -10.83
CA ALA A 127 10.37 2.15 -10.03
C ALA A 127 11.58 1.29 -9.63
N ASP A 128 11.69 0.05 -10.14
CA ASP A 128 12.75 -0.93 -9.79
C ASP A 128 12.82 -1.26 -8.28
N LEU A 129 11.68 -1.26 -7.58
CA LEU A 129 11.63 -1.49 -6.13
C LEU A 129 11.26 -2.93 -5.73
N ASN A 130 10.85 -3.80 -6.67
CA ASN A 130 10.49 -5.19 -6.35
C ASN A 130 11.63 -5.97 -5.67
N ARG A 131 12.88 -5.62 -5.95
CA ARG A 131 14.07 -6.29 -5.40
C ARG A 131 14.14 -6.25 -3.87
N TYR A 132 13.50 -5.28 -3.23
CA TYR A 132 13.50 -5.14 -1.77
C TYR A 132 12.43 -5.97 -1.06
N PHE A 133 11.40 -6.43 -1.79
CA PHE A 133 10.19 -6.99 -1.20
C PHE A 133 9.86 -8.36 -1.76
N SER A 134 10.27 -9.42 -1.10
CA SER A 134 9.96 -10.79 -1.52
C SER A 134 8.55 -11.24 -1.12
N PHE A 135 7.96 -10.63 -0.10
CA PHE A 135 6.61 -10.94 0.41
C PHE A 135 5.91 -9.70 0.98
N GLY A 136 4.65 -9.87 1.37
CA GLY A 136 3.84 -8.81 1.97
C GLY A 136 2.42 -9.29 2.24
N ALA A 137 1.55 -8.36 2.64
CA ALA A 137 0.10 -8.56 2.66
C ALA A 137 -0.55 -7.52 1.74
N PHE A 138 -1.57 -7.97 1.02
CA PHE A 138 -2.14 -7.26 -0.12
C PHE A 138 -3.66 -7.17 -0.02
N GLY A 139 -4.28 -6.24 -0.73
CA GLY A 139 -5.73 -6.16 -0.84
C GLY A 139 -6.40 -7.41 -1.41
N SER A 140 -5.64 -8.26 -2.13
CA SER A 140 -6.11 -9.59 -2.54
C SER A 140 -6.21 -10.61 -1.40
N ASP A 141 -5.59 -10.35 -0.25
CA ASP A 141 -5.66 -11.24 0.92
C ASP A 141 -6.90 -10.94 1.79
N SER A 142 -7.22 -9.66 1.94
CA SER A 142 -8.45 -9.20 2.61
C SER A 142 -8.88 -7.83 2.09
N ALA A 143 -10.20 -7.65 1.96
CA ALA A 143 -10.79 -6.33 1.69
C ALA A 143 -10.63 -5.37 2.88
N LYS A 144 -10.43 -5.88 4.09
CA LYS A 144 -10.25 -5.07 5.30
C LYS A 144 -8.78 -4.87 5.59
N ARG A 145 -8.33 -3.61 5.53
CA ARG A 145 -6.91 -3.28 5.72
C ARG A 145 -6.38 -3.68 7.09
N GLU A 146 -7.21 -3.61 8.13
CA GLU A 146 -6.86 -3.99 9.50
C GLU A 146 -6.56 -5.50 9.67
N GLU A 147 -6.96 -6.34 8.71
CA GLU A 147 -6.65 -7.76 8.71
C GLU A 147 -5.31 -8.10 8.02
N LEU A 148 -4.68 -7.13 7.34
CA LEU A 148 -3.44 -7.34 6.59
C LEU A 148 -2.18 -7.45 7.49
N PRO A 149 -1.99 -6.69 8.58
CA PRO A 149 -0.78 -6.78 9.38
C PRO A 149 -0.47 -8.19 9.91
N PRO A 150 -1.41 -8.95 10.50
CA PRO A 150 -1.14 -10.31 10.95
C PRO A 150 -0.77 -11.26 9.79
N ILE A 151 -1.31 -11.06 8.59
CA ILE A 151 -0.95 -11.84 7.40
C ILE A 151 0.51 -11.56 7.01
N ALA A 152 0.92 -10.29 6.99
CA ALA A 152 2.30 -9.91 6.70
C ALA A 152 3.28 -10.50 7.72
N VAL A 153 2.95 -10.44 9.02
CA VAL A 153 3.75 -11.01 10.10
C VAL A 153 3.90 -12.53 9.94
N ALA A 154 2.81 -13.24 9.67
CA ALA A 154 2.84 -14.70 9.45
C ALA A 154 3.71 -15.09 8.25
N ARG A 155 3.63 -14.33 7.14
CA ARG A 155 4.47 -14.55 5.96
C ARG A 155 5.94 -14.24 6.23
N ALA A 156 6.22 -13.17 7.00
CA ALA A 156 7.57 -12.84 7.43
C ALA A 156 8.18 -13.97 8.28
N ALA A 157 7.44 -14.48 9.25
CA ALA A 157 7.88 -15.59 10.09
C ALA A 157 8.17 -16.85 9.26
N ALA A 158 7.28 -17.18 8.32
CA ALA A 158 7.47 -18.32 7.42
C ALA A 158 8.70 -18.17 6.50
N ALA A 159 8.97 -16.96 6.01
CA ALA A 159 10.09 -16.69 5.10
C ALA A 159 11.45 -16.62 5.81
N THR A 160 11.48 -16.12 7.06
CA THR A 160 12.74 -15.84 7.77
C THR A 160 13.03 -16.81 8.92
N GLY A 161 12.04 -17.54 9.40
CA GLY A 161 12.12 -18.34 10.62
C GLY A 161 12.14 -17.51 11.91
N ILE A 162 11.85 -16.21 11.83
CA ILE A 162 11.88 -15.28 12.98
C ILE A 162 10.45 -15.02 13.46
N ASP A 163 10.23 -15.16 14.76
CA ASP A 163 8.96 -14.80 15.40
C ASP A 163 8.97 -13.31 15.77
N PHE A 164 8.27 -12.49 14.97
CA PHE A 164 8.17 -11.05 15.19
C PHE A 164 7.05 -10.74 16.18
N ARG A 165 7.42 -10.12 17.31
CA ARG A 165 6.43 -9.61 18.29
C ARG A 165 5.87 -8.27 17.83
N ALA A 166 4.73 -7.87 18.39
CA ALA A 166 4.08 -6.60 18.06
C ALA A 166 5.07 -5.40 18.05
N ARG A 167 5.89 -5.27 19.09
CA ARG A 167 6.92 -4.21 19.21
C ARG A 167 8.03 -4.24 18.17
N ASP A 168 8.18 -5.37 17.47
CA ASP A 168 9.18 -5.55 16.42
C ASP A 168 8.65 -5.11 15.05
N VAL A 169 7.34 -4.87 14.94
CA VAL A 169 6.66 -4.50 13.70
C VAL A 169 6.57 -2.99 13.59
N VAL A 170 6.98 -2.48 12.43
CA VAL A 170 6.90 -1.06 12.06
C VAL A 170 6.07 -0.95 10.79
N ILE A 171 5.04 -0.12 10.79
CA ILE A 171 4.21 0.16 9.61
C ILE A 171 4.53 1.58 9.13
N VAL A 172 4.88 1.71 7.87
CA VAL A 172 5.22 2.98 7.23
C VAL A 172 4.22 3.27 6.11
N GLY A 173 3.54 4.41 6.18
CA GLY A 173 2.54 4.78 5.19
C GLY A 173 2.20 6.27 5.17
N ASP A 174 1.41 6.70 4.18
CA ASP A 174 1.02 8.09 3.95
C ASP A 174 -0.47 8.37 4.23
N SER A 175 -1.21 7.37 4.69
CA SER A 175 -2.65 7.49 4.93
C SER A 175 -3.03 7.29 6.40
N ILE A 176 -4.22 7.81 6.76
CA ILE A 176 -4.79 7.54 8.10
C ILE A 176 -5.04 6.04 8.33
N TYR A 177 -5.26 5.27 7.26
CA TYR A 177 -5.51 3.83 7.35
C TYR A 177 -4.23 3.05 7.64
N ASP A 178 -3.04 3.55 7.28
CA ASP A 178 -1.75 2.97 7.65
C ASP A 178 -1.51 3.09 9.15
N VAL A 179 -1.84 4.24 9.72
CA VAL A 179 -1.77 4.43 11.17
C VAL A 179 -2.77 3.54 11.87
N ARG A 180 -4.05 3.58 11.45
CA ARG A 180 -5.15 2.85 12.09
C ARG A 180 -4.98 1.34 12.04
N CYS A 181 -4.44 0.77 10.96
CA CYS A 181 -4.29 -0.67 10.86
C CYS A 181 -3.20 -1.22 11.79
N GLY A 182 -2.28 -0.40 12.25
CA GLY A 182 -1.25 -0.80 13.22
C GLY A 182 -1.73 -0.84 14.67
N VAL A 183 -2.69 0.03 15.02
CA VAL A 183 -3.16 0.20 16.41
C VAL A 183 -3.66 -1.10 17.05
N PRO A 184 -4.53 -1.92 16.40
CA PRO A 184 -5.03 -3.15 17.01
C PRO A 184 -3.95 -4.21 17.25
N HIS A 185 -2.75 -4.03 16.69
CA HIS A 185 -1.65 -4.98 16.71
C HIS A 185 -0.43 -4.47 17.50
N ASP A 186 -0.56 -3.35 18.21
CA ASP A 186 0.52 -2.71 18.98
C ASP A 186 1.80 -2.48 18.14
N ALA A 187 1.65 -2.28 16.83
CA ALA A 187 2.76 -2.01 15.92
C ALA A 187 3.20 -0.55 16.02
N THR A 188 4.50 -0.30 15.85
CA THR A 188 4.98 1.08 15.68
C THR A 188 4.49 1.64 14.34
N THR A 189 3.83 2.79 14.36
CA THR A 189 3.31 3.44 13.14
C THR A 189 4.13 4.68 12.81
N ILE A 190 4.57 4.79 11.57
CA ILE A 190 5.31 5.92 11.02
C ILE A 190 4.48 6.49 9.86
N ALA A 191 4.03 7.72 10.01
CA ALA A 191 3.34 8.43 8.97
C ALA A 191 4.30 9.34 8.20
N ILE A 192 4.26 9.29 6.86
CA ILE A 192 5.04 10.19 5.99
C ILE A 192 4.04 11.01 5.16
N ALA A 193 4.13 12.33 5.20
CA ALA A 193 3.22 13.22 4.48
C ALA A 193 3.60 13.38 3.00
N SER A 194 3.97 12.29 2.35
CA SER A 194 4.41 12.24 0.94
C SER A 194 3.27 11.96 -0.05
N GLY A 195 2.11 11.52 0.44
CA GLY A 195 0.96 11.19 -0.38
C GLY A 195 -0.09 12.29 -0.44
N LYS A 196 -1.35 11.88 -0.56
CA LYS A 196 -2.49 12.82 -0.70
C LYS A 196 -3.13 13.22 0.62
N THR A 197 -2.90 12.49 1.69
CA THR A 197 -3.48 12.78 3.00
C THR A 197 -2.84 14.04 3.58
N PRO A 198 -3.61 15.08 3.92
CA PRO A 198 -3.06 16.27 4.55
C PRO A 198 -2.31 15.94 5.84
N ALA A 199 -1.13 16.54 6.04
CA ALA A 199 -0.27 16.34 7.21
C ALA A 199 -1.03 16.52 8.55
N ALA A 200 -1.94 17.48 8.61
CA ALA A 200 -2.76 17.71 9.81
C ALA A 200 -3.66 16.51 10.15
N LEU A 201 -4.20 15.81 9.16
CA LEU A 201 -5.01 14.61 9.38
C LEU A 201 -4.16 13.42 9.81
N LEU A 202 -2.95 13.26 9.22
CA LEU A 202 -2.00 12.23 9.66
C LEU A 202 -1.58 12.44 11.11
N ARG A 203 -1.24 13.68 11.49
CA ARG A 203 -0.87 14.01 12.88
C ARG A 203 -2.03 13.78 13.86
N ALA A 204 -3.27 14.02 13.46
CA ALA A 204 -4.45 13.80 14.28
C ALA A 204 -4.70 12.32 14.61
N GLU A 205 -4.17 11.38 13.82
CA GLU A 205 -4.21 9.93 14.11
C GLU A 205 -3.19 9.49 15.16
N ASN A 206 -2.33 10.42 15.67
CA ASN A 206 -1.29 10.17 16.66
C ASN A 206 -0.36 8.99 16.29
N PRO A 207 0.29 9.01 15.10
CA PRO A 207 1.30 8.01 14.77
C PRO A 207 2.47 8.10 15.79
N HIS A 208 3.20 7.00 15.99
CA HIS A 208 4.37 7.00 16.87
C HIS A 208 5.45 7.96 16.37
N HIS A 209 5.61 8.07 15.04
CA HIS A 209 6.49 9.03 14.40
C HIS A 209 5.80 9.65 13.17
N PHE A 210 6.13 10.90 12.90
CA PHE A 210 5.63 11.64 11.74
C PHE A 210 6.79 12.34 11.04
N PHE A 211 6.84 12.23 9.71
CA PHE A 211 7.82 12.86 8.83
C PHE A 211 7.11 13.58 7.68
N GLU A 212 7.68 14.69 7.23
CA GLU A 212 7.17 15.39 6.04
C GLU A 212 7.62 14.67 4.74
N SER A 213 8.81 14.06 4.76
CA SER A 213 9.40 13.38 3.62
C SER A 213 10.31 12.23 4.07
N ALA A 214 10.50 11.23 3.19
CA ALA A 214 11.52 10.19 3.40
C ALA A 214 12.96 10.72 3.23
N GLU A 215 13.12 11.97 2.78
CA GLU A 215 14.43 12.65 2.73
C GLU A 215 14.97 12.98 4.15
N GLU A 216 14.13 12.92 5.18
CA GLU A 216 14.57 12.97 6.58
C GLU A 216 15.24 11.65 7.02
N LEU A 217 16.17 11.16 6.19
CA LEU A 217 16.69 9.79 6.19
C LEU A 217 17.20 9.33 7.56
N ASP A 218 18.10 10.09 8.20
CA ASP A 218 18.72 9.69 9.48
C ASP A 218 17.69 9.57 10.60
N ALA A 219 16.76 10.51 10.67
CA ALA A 219 15.70 10.50 11.67
C ALA A 219 14.70 9.35 11.43
N LEU A 220 14.36 9.08 10.15
CA LEU A 220 13.49 7.99 9.77
C LEU A 220 14.12 6.61 10.04
N LEU A 221 15.41 6.44 9.71
CA LEU A 221 16.18 5.23 10.05
C LEU A 221 16.25 5.01 11.56
N ALA A 222 16.48 6.06 12.36
CA ALA A 222 16.46 5.98 13.81
C ALA A 222 15.09 5.55 14.35
N ALA A 223 14.00 6.13 13.84
CA ALA A 223 12.63 5.77 14.23
C ALA A 223 12.27 4.30 13.88
N ILE A 224 12.75 3.80 12.74
CA ILE A 224 12.53 2.40 12.32
C ILE A 224 13.32 1.43 13.20
N ARG A 225 14.56 1.78 13.52
CA ARG A 225 15.46 0.91 14.32
C ARG A 225 15.10 0.86 15.80
N GLY A 226 14.51 1.94 16.33
CA GLY A 226 14.06 2.08 17.72
C GLY A 226 15.16 2.33 18.70
#